data_d349050dafc951b3cc7eaa6953afeb6a
#
_entry.id   d349050dafc951b3cc7eaa6953afeb6a
#
_cell.length_a   1.000
_cell.length_b   1.000
_cell.length_c   1.000
_cell.angle_alpha   90.00
_cell.angle_beta   90.00
_cell.angle_gamma   90.00
#
_symmetry.space_group_name_H-M   'P 1'
#
loop_
_entity.id
_entity.type
_entity.pdbx_description
1 polymer ?
#
loop_
_entity_poly.entity_id
_entity_poly.type
_entity_poly.pdbx_seq_one_letter_code
_entity_poly.pdbx_strand_id
1 'polypeptide(L)' 'MDARQFYNLIVRLRNAQKAYEKSPSTYNRVNKAQYEEQVDREIERVEKVKKEQNENLQETLWVQ' A
#
# COMPACT_ATOMS: atom_id res chain seq x y z
N MET A 1 -5.91 8.82 0.64
CA MET A 1 -6.01 8.17 -0.70
C MET A 1 -7.30 7.37 -0.74
N ASP A 2 -8.13 7.59 -1.77
CA ASP A 2 -9.37 6.82 -1.90
C ASP A 2 -9.12 5.48 -2.62
N ALA A 3 -10.15 4.64 -2.71
CA ALA A 3 -10.03 3.31 -3.31
C ALA A 3 -9.59 3.36 -4.77
N ARG A 4 -10.06 4.34 -5.53
CA ARG A 4 -9.69 4.50 -6.93
C ARG A 4 -8.22 4.89 -7.08
N GLN A 5 -7.77 5.80 -6.25
CA GLN A 5 -6.37 6.23 -6.25
C GLN A 5 -5.46 5.07 -5.86
N PHE A 6 -5.86 4.29 -4.86
CA PHE A 6 -5.10 3.13 -4.43
C PHE A 6 -5.04 2.07 -5.53
N TYR A 7 -6.16 1.80 -6.19
CA TYR A 7 -6.19 0.87 -7.32
C TYR A 7 -5.22 1.30 -8.42
N ASN A 8 -5.24 2.59 -8.78
CA ASN A 8 -4.35 3.12 -9.80
C ASN A 8 -2.88 2.98 -9.39
N LEU A 9 -2.59 3.18 -8.12
CA LEU A 9 -1.23 3.02 -7.60
C LEU A 9 -0.77 1.56 -7.71
N ILE A 10 -1.64 0.62 -7.39
CA ILE A 10 -1.33 -0.81 -7.51
C ILE A 10 -1.07 -1.20 -8.97
N VAL A 11 -1.88 -0.66 -9.90
CA VAL A 11 -1.66 -0.91 -11.32
C VAL A 11 -0.29 -0.39 -11.77
N ARG A 12 0.08 0.80 -11.33
CA ARG A 12 1.39 1.38 -11.65
C ARG A 12 2.53 0.54 -11.07
N LEU A 13 2.36 0.07 -9.84
CA LEU A 13 3.34 -0.81 -9.22
C LEU A 13 3.52 -2.09 -10.03
N ARG A 14 2.43 -2.74 -10.39
CA ARG A 14 2.51 -3.98 -11.16
C ARG A 14 3.17 -3.76 -12.52
N ASN A 15 2.84 -2.66 -13.18
CA ASN A 15 3.47 -2.34 -14.47
C ASN A 15 4.97 -2.10 -14.30
N ALA A 16 5.37 -1.42 -13.23
CA ALA A 16 6.79 -1.18 -12.94
C ALA A 16 7.52 -2.49 -12.65
N GLN A 17 6.89 -3.40 -11.91
CA GLN A 17 7.46 -4.73 -11.63
C GLN A 17 7.67 -5.54 -12.90
N LYS A 18 6.68 -5.53 -13.80
CA LYS A 18 6.77 -6.23 -15.08
C LYS A 18 7.85 -5.63 -15.97
N ALA A 19 7.96 -4.30 -15.97
CA ALA A 19 9.01 -3.62 -16.75
C ALA A 19 10.39 -4.00 -16.24
N TYR A 20 10.57 -4.09 -14.92
CA TYR A 20 11.84 -4.50 -14.33
C TYR A 20 12.19 -5.95 -14.69
N GLU A 21 11.21 -6.85 -14.71
CA GLU A 21 11.42 -8.24 -15.09
C GLU A 21 11.91 -8.36 -16.54
N LYS A 22 11.35 -7.53 -17.43
CA LYS A 22 11.77 -7.54 -18.85
C LYS A 22 13.12 -6.88 -19.07
N SER A 23 13.37 -5.79 -18.36
CA SER A 23 14.57 -4.98 -18.54
C SER A 23 15.05 -4.49 -17.17
N PRO A 24 15.88 -5.28 -16.48
CA PRO A 24 16.34 -4.93 -15.12
C PRO A 24 17.39 -3.83 -15.17
N SER A 25 16.97 -2.62 -15.50
CA SER A 25 17.81 -1.43 -15.52
C SER A 25 17.72 -0.70 -14.18
N THR A 26 18.67 0.21 -13.95
CA THR A 26 18.65 1.04 -12.76
C THR A 26 17.37 1.89 -12.70
N TYR A 27 16.97 2.44 -13.85
CA TYR A 27 15.73 3.23 -13.93
C TYR A 27 14.52 2.41 -13.51
N ASN A 28 14.36 1.21 -14.05
CA ASN A 28 13.22 0.37 -13.73
C ASN A 28 13.25 -0.10 -12.28
N ARG A 29 14.42 -0.34 -11.72
CA ARG A 29 14.57 -0.71 -10.31
C ARG A 29 14.13 0.42 -9.40
N VAL A 30 14.58 1.64 -9.66
CA VAL A 30 14.23 2.81 -8.85
C VAL A 30 12.73 3.11 -8.97
N ASN A 31 12.20 3.04 -10.18
CA ASN A 31 10.78 3.29 -10.43
C ASN A 31 9.90 2.29 -9.65
N LYS A 32 10.25 1.01 -9.73
CA LYS A 32 9.56 -0.03 -8.98
C LYS A 32 9.62 0.23 -7.47
N ALA A 33 10.81 0.56 -6.96
CA ALA A 33 11.02 0.81 -5.53
C ALA A 33 10.20 2.00 -5.03
N GLN A 34 10.07 3.05 -5.84
CA GLN A 34 9.26 4.21 -5.50
C GLN A 34 7.79 3.84 -5.33
N TYR A 35 7.25 3.03 -6.24
CA TYR A 35 5.86 2.59 -6.13
C TYR A 35 5.65 1.63 -4.96
N GLU A 36 6.61 0.75 -4.71
CA GLU A 36 6.56 -0.13 -3.54
C GLU A 36 6.50 0.68 -2.25
N GLU A 37 7.32 1.71 -2.13
CA GLU A 37 7.32 2.58 -0.97
C GLU A 37 5.99 3.31 -0.78
N GLN A 38 5.41 3.83 -1.86
CA GLN A 38 4.12 4.50 -1.78
C GLN A 38 3.01 3.55 -1.33
N VAL A 39 3.00 2.32 -1.84
CA VAL A 39 2.03 1.31 -1.43
C VAL A 39 2.21 0.95 0.04
N ASP A 40 3.46 0.75 0.47
CA ASP A 40 3.76 0.40 1.85
C ASP A 40 3.32 1.49 2.82
N ARG A 41 3.54 2.75 2.49
CA ARG A 41 3.10 3.88 3.30
C ARG A 41 1.58 3.91 3.43
N GLU A 42 0.88 3.65 2.34
CA GLU A 42 -0.59 3.64 2.37
C GLU A 42 -1.12 2.46 3.18
N ILE A 43 -0.51 1.31 3.06
CA ILE A 43 -0.86 0.13 3.85
C ILE A 43 -0.66 0.43 5.35
N GLU A 44 0.48 0.99 5.70
CA GLU A 44 0.77 1.36 7.09
C GLU A 44 -0.26 2.33 7.64
N ARG A 45 -0.62 3.34 6.85
CA ARG A 45 -1.63 4.32 7.25
C ARG A 45 -2.98 3.68 7.52
N VAL A 46 -3.42 2.82 6.60
CA VAL A 46 -4.70 2.13 6.73
C VAL A 46 -4.70 1.16 7.91
N GLU A 47 -3.61 0.42 8.08
CA GLU A 47 -3.49 -0.51 9.21
C GLU A 47 -3.52 0.21 10.55
N LYS A 48 -2.89 1.38 10.62
CA LYS A 48 -2.92 2.19 11.85
C LYS A 48 -4.33 2.63 12.18
N VAL A 49 -5.07 3.15 11.21
CA VAL A 49 -6.46 3.56 11.39
C VAL A 49 -7.33 2.37 11.79
N LYS A 50 -7.13 1.25 11.11
CA LYS A 50 -7.87 0.02 11.36
C LYS A 50 -7.61 -0.52 12.77
N LYS A 51 -6.36 -0.44 13.22
CA LYS A 51 -5.99 -0.85 14.57
C LYS A 51 -6.67 0.02 15.62
N GLU A 52 -6.69 1.34 15.42
CA GLU A 52 -7.38 2.27 16.31
C GLU A 52 -8.88 1.96 16.40
N GLN A 53 -9.51 1.69 15.25
CA GLN A 53 -10.92 1.32 15.19
C GLN A 53 -11.19 0.00 15.87
N ASN A 54 -10.33 -0.99 15.68
CA ASN A 54 -10.46 -2.29 16.32
C ASN A 54 -10.31 -2.20 17.84
N GLU A 55 -9.39 -1.37 18.31
CA GLU A 55 -9.23 -1.13 19.75
C GLU A 55 -10.50 -0.54 20.34
N ASN A 56 -11.09 0.43 19.66
CA ASN A 56 -12.35 1.02 20.09
C ASN A 56 -13.49 0.01 20.08
N LEU A 57 -13.57 -0.80 19.05
CA LEU A 57 -14.57 -1.85 18.94
C LEU A 57 -14.40 -2.92 20.02
N GLN A 58 -13.16 -3.29 20.32
CA GLN A 58 -12.86 -4.27 21.36
C GLN A 58 -13.27 -3.75 22.73
N GLU A 59 -13.00 -2.49 23.03
CA GLU A 59 -13.45 -1.87 24.28
C GLU A 59 -14.97 -1.96 24.41
N THR A 60 -15.69 -1.65 23.33
CA THR A 60 -17.13 -1.70 23.30
C THR A 60 -17.66 -3.12 23.51
N LEU A 61 -17.02 -4.09 22.86
CA LEU A 61 -17.43 -5.49 22.93
C LEU A 61 -17.10 -6.14 24.28
N TRP A 62 -15.95 -5.83 24.85
CA TRP A 62 -15.48 -6.45 26.07
C TRP A 62 -16.16 -5.88 27.34
N VAL A 63 -16.66 -4.68 27.24
CA VAL A 63 -17.37 -4.03 28.34
C VAL A 63 -18.79 -4.59 28.52
N GLN A 64 -19.27 -5.28 27.50
CA GLN A 64 -20.54 -5.99 27.60
C GLN A 64 -20.35 -7.28 28.36
#